data_3ac538f5e2f8d4e2bb872ce188ebb05b
#
_entry.id   3ac538f5e2f8d4e2bb872ce188ebb05b
#
_cell.length_a   1.000
_cell.length_b   1.000
_cell.length_c   1.000
_cell.angle_alpha   90.00
_cell.angle_beta   90.00
_cell.angle_gamma   90.00
#
_symmetry.space_group_name_H-M   'P 1'
#
loop_
_entity.id
_entity.type
_entity.pdbx_description
1 polymer ?
#
loop_
_entity_poly.entity_id
_entity_poly.type
_entity_poly.pdbx_seq_one_letter_code
_entity_poly.pdbx_strand_id
1 'polypeptide(L)'
;MVIVEKINIADIPLLHIVNHSLRDKKTPFVIFVHGFTSAKENNLHYAYYLAEKGIRVVLPEALDHGERSKDYNTKELSFRFWKIVLNEIAEVNTIKEYFEENDLIDQGRIGLAGTSMGGITTLGALTQYEWIKAA
;
A
#
# COMPACT_ATOMS: atom_id res chain seq x y z
N MET A 1 2.89 3.37 -21.29
CA MET A 1 1.62 3.86 -20.72
C MET A 1 1.44 3.25 -19.34
N VAL A 2 1.13 4.07 -18.34
CA VAL A 2 0.86 3.62 -16.96
C VAL A 2 -0.64 3.40 -16.81
N ILE A 3 -1.00 2.26 -16.20
CA ILE A 3 -2.39 1.92 -15.85
C ILE A 3 -2.60 2.22 -14.38
N VAL A 4 -3.74 2.78 -14.05
CA VAL A 4 -4.23 2.95 -12.68
C VAL A 4 -5.54 2.19 -12.56
N GLU A 5 -5.57 1.17 -11.72
CA GLU A 5 -6.74 0.33 -11.51
C GLU A 5 -7.18 0.39 -10.05
N LYS A 6 -8.49 0.51 -9.84
CA LYS A 6 -9.07 0.37 -8.52
C LYS A 6 -9.43 -1.11 -8.31
N ILE A 7 -8.84 -1.74 -7.30
CA ILE A 7 -9.10 -3.14 -6.99
C ILE A 7 -9.36 -3.31 -5.49
N ASN A 8 -9.88 -4.48 -5.13
CA ASN A 8 -10.18 -4.83 -3.74
C ASN A 8 -9.53 -6.18 -3.43
N ILE A 9 -8.74 -6.25 -2.39
CA ILE A 9 -8.06 -7.48 -1.95
C ILE A 9 -8.45 -7.71 -0.50
N ALA A 10 -9.13 -8.83 -0.20
CA ALA A 10 -9.56 -9.17 1.16
C ALA A 10 -10.26 -7.99 1.86
N ASP A 11 -11.18 -7.34 1.15
CA ASP A 11 -11.91 -6.15 1.60
C ASP A 11 -11.05 -4.90 1.83
N ILE A 12 -9.82 -4.88 1.33
CA ILE A 12 -8.95 -3.71 1.35
C ILE A 12 -9.04 -3.00 0.00
N PRO A 13 -9.66 -1.81 -0.08
CA PRO A 13 -9.65 -1.02 -1.31
C PRO A 13 -8.24 -0.51 -1.56
N LEU A 14 -7.77 -0.62 -2.80
CA LEU A 14 -6.47 -0.08 -3.16
C LEU A 14 -6.42 0.37 -4.62
N LEU A 15 -5.45 1.21 -4.94
CA LEU A 15 -5.08 1.52 -6.31
C LEU A 15 -3.88 0.66 -6.69
N HIS A 16 -3.95 0.04 -7.85
CA HIS A 16 -2.87 -0.73 -8.46
C HIS A 16 -2.34 0.05 -9.65
N ILE A 17 -1.06 0.37 -9.62
CA ILE A 17 -0.40 1.20 -10.63
C ILE A 17 0.75 0.41 -11.24
N VAL A 18 0.75 0.28 -12.56
CA VAL A 18 1.76 -0.50 -13.27
C VAL A 18 1.87 -0.01 -14.73
N ASN A 19 3.05 -0.15 -15.32
CA ASN A 19 3.19 0.06 -16.77
C ASN A 19 2.40 -1.01 -17.52
N HIS A 20 1.62 -0.62 -18.51
CA HIS A 20 0.78 -1.51 -19.31
C HIS A 20 1.53 -2.74 -19.83
N SER A 21 2.74 -2.52 -20.35
CA SER A 21 3.57 -3.59 -20.92
C SER A 21 4.04 -4.64 -19.88
N LEU A 22 3.91 -4.31 -18.60
CA LEU A 22 4.35 -5.15 -17.48
C LEU A 22 3.18 -5.68 -16.63
N ARG A 23 1.94 -5.43 -17.06
CA ARG A 23 0.75 -5.74 -16.27
C ARG A 23 0.71 -7.20 -15.80
N ASP A 24 1.03 -8.12 -16.70
CA ASP A 24 0.96 -9.55 -16.44
C ASP A 24 2.34 -10.20 -16.24
N LYS A 25 3.35 -9.40 -15.90
CA LYS A 25 4.72 -9.86 -15.70
C LYS A 25 5.17 -9.64 -14.26
N LYS A 26 6.14 -10.45 -13.83
CA LYS A 26 6.85 -10.18 -12.57
C LYS A 26 7.59 -8.87 -12.64
N THR A 27 7.45 -8.06 -11.63
CA THR A 27 8.10 -6.74 -11.51
C THR A 27 8.60 -6.52 -10.09
N PRO A 28 9.54 -5.59 -9.91
CA PRO A 28 9.74 -5.02 -8.58
C PRO A 28 8.41 -4.48 -8.05
N PHE A 29 8.20 -4.55 -6.74
CA PHE A 29 6.91 -4.27 -6.13
C PHE A 29 7.07 -3.33 -4.94
N VAL A 30 6.23 -2.30 -4.87
CA VAL A 30 6.21 -1.34 -3.76
C VAL A 30 4.78 -1.18 -3.26
N ILE A 31 4.61 -1.29 -1.94
CA ILE A 31 3.39 -0.86 -1.26
C ILE A 31 3.69 0.53 -0.68
N PHE A 32 2.86 1.51 -1.00
CA PHE A 32 3.02 2.88 -0.51
C PHE A 32 1.80 3.28 0.31
N VAL A 33 1.97 3.47 1.61
CA VAL A 33 0.88 3.71 2.55
C VAL A 33 0.75 5.18 2.92
N HIS A 34 -0.50 5.67 2.95
CA HIS A 34 -0.80 7.09 3.18
C HIS A 34 -0.79 7.47 4.66
N GLY A 35 -0.85 8.77 4.94
CA GLY A 35 -0.84 9.33 6.27
C GLY A 35 -2.20 9.39 6.94
N PHE A 36 -2.19 9.75 8.24
CA PHE A 36 -3.40 9.95 9.05
C PHE A 36 -4.26 11.06 8.45
N THR A 37 -5.55 10.85 8.37
CA THR A 37 -6.55 11.73 7.73
C THR A 37 -6.41 11.89 6.22
N SER A 38 -5.51 11.14 5.59
CA SER A 38 -5.28 11.15 4.14
C SER A 38 -6.11 10.06 3.44
N ALA A 39 -5.76 9.74 2.20
CA ALA A 39 -6.39 8.71 1.40
C ALA A 39 -5.38 8.15 0.40
N LYS A 40 -5.67 6.96 -0.13
CA LYS A 40 -4.79 6.27 -1.07
C LYS A 40 -4.41 7.10 -2.29
N GLU A 41 -5.33 7.94 -2.78
CA GLU A 41 -5.13 8.76 -3.98
C GLU A 41 -4.06 9.82 -3.80
N ASN A 42 -3.79 10.24 -2.58
CA ASN A 42 -2.88 11.36 -2.30
C ASN A 42 -1.40 11.04 -2.60
N ASN A 43 -1.05 9.76 -2.75
CA ASN A 43 0.30 9.33 -3.12
C ASN A 43 0.39 8.87 -4.59
N LEU A 44 -0.66 9.09 -5.38
CA LEU A 44 -0.71 8.62 -6.78
C LEU A 44 0.44 9.16 -7.63
N HIS A 45 0.86 10.39 -7.42
CA HIS A 45 1.96 11.00 -8.18
C HIS A 45 3.29 10.25 -7.96
N TYR A 46 3.60 9.82 -6.74
CA TYR A 46 4.79 9.01 -6.48
C TYR A 46 4.67 7.63 -7.14
N ALA A 47 3.51 7.00 -7.01
CA ALA A 47 3.25 5.70 -7.62
C ALA A 47 3.38 5.74 -9.15
N TYR A 48 2.91 6.82 -9.76
CA TYR A 48 3.01 7.02 -11.20
C TYR A 48 4.47 7.05 -11.65
N TYR A 49 5.33 7.84 -11.00
CA TYR A 49 6.75 7.92 -11.33
C TYR A 49 7.46 6.57 -11.17
N LEU A 50 7.14 5.83 -10.13
CA LEU A 50 7.71 4.49 -9.92
C LEU A 50 7.25 3.52 -11.01
N ALA A 51 5.99 3.59 -11.40
CA ALA A 51 5.45 2.75 -12.46
C ALA A 51 6.09 3.03 -13.82
N GLU A 52 6.41 4.29 -14.12
CA GLU A 52 7.18 4.64 -15.30
C GLU A 52 8.57 3.99 -15.33
N LYS A 53 9.14 3.71 -14.17
CA LYS A 53 10.43 3.01 -14.01
C LYS A 53 10.31 1.49 -14.03
N GLY A 54 9.12 0.96 -14.27
CA GLY A 54 8.88 -0.47 -14.33
C GLY A 54 8.57 -1.14 -12.97
N ILE A 55 8.30 -0.35 -11.95
CA ILE A 55 7.94 -0.84 -10.62
C ILE A 55 6.42 -0.90 -10.51
N ARG A 56 5.89 -2.02 -10.06
CA ARG A 56 4.47 -2.16 -9.72
C ARG A 56 4.24 -1.53 -8.35
N VAL A 57 3.25 -0.66 -8.24
CA VAL A 57 2.95 0.04 -6.98
C VAL A 57 1.50 -0.20 -6.59
N VAL A 58 1.25 -0.40 -5.32
CA VAL A 58 -0.10 -0.42 -4.76
C VAL A 58 -0.22 0.61 -3.66
N LEU A 59 -1.37 1.28 -3.65
CA LEU A 59 -1.73 2.33 -2.69
C LEU A 59 -2.96 1.85 -1.92
N PRO A 60 -2.79 1.17 -0.78
CA PRO A 60 -3.94 0.69 -0.01
C PRO A 60 -4.59 1.81 0.80
N GLU A 61 -5.90 1.67 1.02
CA GLU A 61 -6.65 2.51 1.94
C GLU A 61 -6.48 1.99 3.36
N ALA A 62 -6.04 2.83 4.27
CA ALA A 62 -5.96 2.46 5.68
C ALA A 62 -7.35 2.30 6.30
N LEU A 63 -7.45 1.48 7.33
CA LEU A 63 -8.69 1.32 8.11
C LEU A 63 -9.24 2.70 8.53
N ASP A 64 -10.54 2.85 8.48
CA ASP A 64 -11.28 4.07 8.86
C ASP A 64 -10.96 5.31 8.00
N HIS A 65 -10.25 5.15 6.88
CA HIS A 65 -9.90 6.23 5.96
C HIS A 65 -10.54 6.04 4.58
N GLY A 66 -10.72 7.15 3.85
CA GLY A 66 -11.23 7.13 2.49
C GLY A 66 -12.52 6.32 2.35
N GLU A 67 -12.52 5.31 1.48
CA GLU A 67 -13.68 4.43 1.26
C GLU A 67 -14.03 3.56 2.47
N ARG A 68 -13.13 3.45 3.44
CA ARG A 68 -13.33 2.69 4.68
C ARG A 68 -13.75 3.59 5.84
N SER A 69 -13.98 4.88 5.57
CA SER A 69 -14.38 5.86 6.58
C SER A 69 -15.71 5.48 7.21
N LYS A 70 -15.80 5.78 8.51
CA LYS A 70 -17.03 5.75 9.30
C LYS A 70 -17.27 7.15 9.85
N ASP A 71 -18.41 7.36 10.51
CA ASP A 71 -18.79 8.67 11.05
C ASP A 71 -18.00 9.05 12.31
N TYR A 72 -16.68 8.87 12.28
CA TYR A 72 -15.80 9.31 13.36
C TYR A 72 -15.42 10.78 13.16
N ASN A 73 -15.54 11.57 14.23
CA ASN A 73 -14.94 12.91 14.25
C ASN A 73 -13.41 12.76 14.46
N THR A 74 -12.68 13.87 14.32
CA THR A 74 -11.21 13.87 14.44
C THR A 74 -10.71 13.30 15.76
N LYS A 75 -11.40 13.62 16.86
CA LYS A 75 -11.03 13.13 18.20
C LYS A 75 -11.21 11.63 18.32
N GLU A 76 -12.36 11.13 17.88
CA GLU A 76 -12.66 9.68 17.86
C GLU A 76 -11.65 8.92 17.00
N LEU A 77 -11.36 9.46 15.82
CA LEU A 77 -10.36 8.87 14.92
C LEU A 77 -8.97 8.83 15.57
N SER A 78 -8.59 9.89 16.29
CA SER A 78 -7.30 9.96 17.00
C SER A 78 -7.14 8.84 18.03
N PHE A 79 -8.20 8.46 18.73
CA PHE A 79 -8.15 7.34 19.67
C PHE A 79 -7.98 5.98 18.99
N ARG A 80 -8.23 5.90 17.69
CA ARG A 80 -8.09 4.69 16.89
C ARG A 80 -6.75 4.59 16.17
N PHE A 81 -5.89 5.60 16.30
CA PHE A 81 -4.63 5.71 15.56
C PHE A 81 -3.78 4.43 15.61
N TRP A 82 -3.49 3.93 16.80
CA TRP A 82 -2.66 2.73 16.93
C TRP A 82 -3.34 1.46 16.43
N LYS A 83 -4.66 1.39 16.57
CA LYS A 83 -5.43 0.28 15.95
C LYS A 83 -5.31 0.30 14.44
N ILE A 84 -5.37 1.48 13.84
CA ILE A 84 -5.22 1.66 12.40
C ILE A 84 -3.82 1.22 11.96
N VAL A 85 -2.78 1.68 12.65
CA VAL A 85 -1.38 1.32 12.36
C VAL A 85 -1.16 -0.19 12.45
N LEU A 86 -1.58 -0.81 13.54
CA LEU A 86 -1.41 -2.25 13.75
C LEU A 86 -2.18 -3.08 12.72
N ASN A 87 -3.38 -2.63 12.36
CA ASN A 87 -4.18 -3.27 11.32
C ASN A 87 -3.48 -3.19 9.95
N GLU A 88 -2.93 -2.02 9.62
CA GLU A 88 -2.25 -1.82 8.35
C GLU A 88 -0.97 -2.65 8.23
N ILE A 89 -0.23 -2.80 9.33
CA ILE A 89 0.95 -3.70 9.37
C ILE A 89 0.55 -5.13 8.96
N ALA A 90 -0.58 -5.63 9.45
CA ALA A 90 -1.09 -6.94 9.05
C ALA A 90 -1.56 -6.94 7.59
N GLU A 91 -2.25 -5.90 7.16
CA GLU A 91 -2.85 -5.82 5.83
C GLU A 91 -1.79 -5.72 4.71
N VAL A 92 -0.65 -5.07 4.93
CA VAL A 92 0.42 -5.04 3.92
C VAL A 92 0.94 -6.43 3.58
N ASN A 93 0.99 -7.33 4.55
CA ASN A 93 1.36 -8.72 4.29
C ASN A 93 0.30 -9.45 3.45
N THR A 94 -0.97 -9.26 3.76
CA THR A 94 -2.09 -9.81 2.98
C THR A 94 -2.03 -9.35 1.52
N ILE A 95 -1.76 -8.07 1.30
CA ILE A 95 -1.61 -7.50 -0.05
C ILE A 95 -0.42 -8.14 -0.77
N LYS A 96 0.72 -8.22 -0.12
CA LYS A 96 1.94 -8.84 -0.67
C LYS A 96 1.67 -10.28 -1.09
N GLU A 97 1.02 -11.06 -0.24
CA GLU A 97 0.68 -12.45 -0.53
C GLU A 97 -0.19 -12.59 -1.78
N TYR A 98 -1.18 -11.71 -1.96
CA TYR A 98 -2.04 -11.72 -3.14
C TYR A 98 -1.23 -11.57 -4.43
N PHE A 99 -0.35 -10.57 -4.50
CA PHE A 99 0.47 -10.34 -5.70
C PHE A 99 1.51 -11.44 -5.91
N GLU A 100 2.04 -12.00 -4.85
CA GLU A 100 2.96 -13.15 -4.90
C GLU A 100 2.28 -14.40 -5.46
N GLU A 101 1.09 -14.73 -4.96
CA GLU A 101 0.29 -15.87 -5.42
C GLU A 101 -0.15 -15.74 -6.88
N ASN A 102 -0.32 -14.51 -7.36
CA ASN A 102 -0.63 -14.23 -8.77
C ASN A 102 0.62 -14.12 -9.66
N ASP A 103 1.80 -14.43 -9.12
CA ASP A 103 3.06 -14.47 -9.86
C ASP A 103 3.47 -13.11 -10.47
N LEU A 104 3.18 -12.03 -9.77
CA LEU A 104 3.38 -10.66 -10.23
C LEU A 104 4.57 -9.95 -9.55
N ILE A 105 5.21 -10.57 -8.58
CA ILE A 105 6.33 -10.00 -7.83
C ILE A 105 7.65 -10.65 -8.24
N ASP A 106 8.62 -9.82 -8.57
CA ASP A 106 10.02 -10.24 -8.65
C ASP A 106 10.57 -10.34 -7.23
N GLN A 107 10.71 -11.57 -6.75
CA GLN A 107 11.14 -11.86 -5.38
C GLN A 107 12.52 -11.25 -5.07
N GLY A 108 12.66 -10.69 -3.88
CA GLY A 108 13.87 -9.99 -3.47
C GLY A 108 13.88 -8.51 -3.87
N ARG A 109 12.88 -8.03 -4.63
CA ARG A 109 12.76 -6.64 -5.06
C ARG A 109 11.43 -6.04 -4.60
N ILE A 110 11.19 -6.14 -3.29
CA ILE A 110 9.95 -5.66 -2.65
C ILE A 110 10.30 -4.52 -1.69
N GLY A 111 9.60 -3.41 -1.83
CA GLY A 111 9.73 -2.25 -0.96
C GLY A 111 8.42 -1.88 -0.29
N LEU A 112 8.54 -1.16 0.82
CA LEU A 112 7.42 -0.56 1.54
C LEU A 112 7.79 0.89 1.84
N ALA A 113 6.90 1.80 1.52
CA ALA A 113 7.09 3.22 1.78
C ALA A 113 5.83 3.83 2.39
N GLY A 114 5.98 4.95 3.07
CA GLY A 114 4.82 5.60 3.68
C GLY A 114 5.09 7.04 4.05
N THR A 115 4.01 7.80 4.13
CA THR A 115 4.03 9.19 4.58
C THR A 115 3.41 9.31 5.96
N SER A 116 4.06 10.02 6.89
CA SER A 116 3.55 10.30 8.24
C SER A 116 3.14 9.00 8.98
N MET A 117 1.85 8.80 9.29
CA MET A 117 1.33 7.55 9.88
C MET A 117 1.78 6.33 9.06
N GLY A 118 1.77 6.43 7.73
CA GLY A 118 2.26 5.37 6.85
C GLY A 118 3.75 5.08 7.05
N GLY A 119 4.55 6.09 7.42
CA GLY A 119 5.95 5.89 7.83
C GLY A 119 6.07 5.08 9.12
N ILE A 120 5.19 5.32 10.08
CA ILE A 120 5.14 4.54 11.33
C ILE A 120 4.76 3.09 11.01
N THR A 121 3.76 2.88 10.18
CA THR A 121 3.37 1.55 9.68
C THR A 121 4.55 0.85 9.02
N THR A 122 5.30 1.57 8.17
CA THR A 122 6.49 1.03 7.48
C THR A 122 7.55 0.58 8.47
N LEU A 123 7.87 1.41 9.46
CA LEU A 123 8.86 1.06 10.48
C LEU A 123 8.41 -0.15 11.31
N GLY A 124 7.14 -0.20 11.68
CA GLY A 124 6.56 -1.36 12.37
C GLY A 124 6.63 -2.63 11.54
N ALA A 125 6.29 -2.54 10.27
CA ALA A 125 6.35 -3.68 9.35
C ALA A 125 7.77 -4.24 9.18
N LEU A 126 8.78 -3.38 9.17
CA LEU A 126 10.19 -3.80 9.09
C LEU A 126 10.60 -4.71 10.25
N THR A 127 9.97 -4.58 11.41
CA THR A 127 10.25 -5.47 12.56
C THR A 127 9.59 -6.84 12.42
N GLN A 128 8.62 -6.98 11.52
CA GLN A 128 7.79 -8.17 11.38
C GLN A 128 8.12 -8.99 10.12
N TYR A 129 8.52 -8.33 9.03
CA TYR A 129 8.59 -8.96 7.72
C TYR A 129 9.98 -8.87 7.09
N GLU A 130 10.61 -10.02 6.93
CA GLU A 130 11.92 -10.13 6.27
C GLU A 130 11.87 -9.93 4.76
N TRP A 131 10.66 -10.01 4.17
CA TRP A 131 10.49 -9.82 2.72
C TRP A 131 10.66 -8.37 2.27
N ILE A 132 10.63 -7.39 3.18
CA ILE A 132 10.87 -5.99 2.85
C ILE A 132 12.36 -5.77 2.63
N LYS A 133 12.75 -5.43 1.39
CA LYS A 133 14.16 -5.24 1.01
C LYS A 133 14.56 -3.78 0.90
N ALA A 134 13.59 -2.87 0.82
CA ALA A 134 13.79 -1.42 0.82
C ALA A 134 12.61 -0.74 1.51
N ALA A 135 12.87 0.38 2.19
CA ALA A 135 11.83 1.14 2.89
C ALA A 135 12.15 2.65 2.89
#